data_f539d3401bd9489087208b94419ae6a8
#
_entry.id   f539d3401bd9489087208b94419ae6a8
#
_cell.length_a   1.000
_cell.length_b   1.000
_cell.length_c   1.000
_cell.angle_alpha   90.00
_cell.angle_beta   90.00
_cell.angle_gamma   90.00
#
_symmetry.space_group_name_H-M   'P 1'
#
loop_
_entity.id
_entity.type
_entity.pdbx_description
1 polymer ?
#
loop_
_entity_poly.entity_id
_entity_poly.type
_entity_poly.pdbx_seq_one_letter_code
_entity_poly.pdbx_strand_id
1 'polypeptide(L)'
;MKLQGKGVSSGIAIGPIRLFEKNVITIPKYKATDTEKEIERFQVARSKVIDDLNALTEKMIKIEANDAAEILEAHREILNDEAGFVAPVIDRIRNDNDNAAFAVAFVLDEIAEMFRSMDNEYMKERAADAEDLKDSMNSYILGIKRKSLLKTIEKSIVTAFDLTPSDTAGMDLS
;
A
#
# COMPACT_ATOMS: atom_id res chain seq x y z
N MET A 1 18.47 22.39 -16.08
CA MET A 1 18.80 21.58 -14.90
C MET A 1 19.43 20.28 -15.38
N LYS A 2 20.59 19.88 -14.86
CA LYS A 2 21.25 18.60 -15.23
C LYS A 2 20.99 17.62 -14.10
N LEU A 3 20.31 16.52 -14.39
CA LEU A 3 20.06 15.46 -13.43
C LEU A 3 21.10 14.36 -13.65
N GLN A 4 21.63 13.80 -12.57
CA GLN A 4 22.53 12.64 -12.61
C GLN A 4 21.78 11.44 -12.02
N GLY A 5 21.67 10.36 -12.79
CA GLY A 5 21.01 9.14 -12.40
C GLY A 5 21.96 7.94 -12.37
N LYS A 6 21.52 6.85 -11.75
CA LYS A 6 22.20 5.55 -11.75
C LYS A 6 21.36 4.57 -12.58
N GLY A 7 21.96 3.95 -13.60
CA GLY A 7 21.31 2.87 -14.33
C GLY A 7 21.28 1.58 -13.46
N VAL A 8 20.08 1.02 -13.25
CA VAL A 8 19.87 -0.20 -12.45
C VAL A 8 19.43 -1.39 -13.31
N SER A 9 19.14 -1.15 -14.59
CA SER A 9 18.85 -2.19 -15.59
C SER A 9 19.52 -1.84 -16.92
N SER A 10 19.79 -2.85 -17.76
CA SER A 10 20.30 -2.68 -19.12
C SER A 10 19.16 -2.46 -20.09
N GLY A 11 19.45 -1.75 -21.19
CA GLY A 11 18.52 -1.53 -22.29
C GLY A 11 18.37 -0.06 -22.67
N ILE A 12 17.69 0.16 -23.80
CA ILE A 12 17.31 1.49 -24.29
C ILE A 12 15.83 1.45 -24.63
N ALA A 13 15.07 2.38 -24.08
CA ALA A 13 13.67 2.56 -24.41
C ALA A 13 13.45 3.97 -25.00
N ILE A 14 12.63 4.05 -26.06
CA ILE A 14 12.22 5.30 -26.70
C ILE A 14 10.69 5.30 -26.73
N GLY A 15 10.09 6.32 -26.15
CA GLY A 15 8.64 6.46 -26.09
C GLY A 15 8.20 7.74 -25.41
N PRO A 16 6.87 8.00 -25.38
CA PRO A 16 6.33 9.14 -24.64
C PRO A 16 6.59 8.97 -23.15
N ILE A 17 6.87 10.09 -22.47
CA ILE A 17 7.05 10.11 -21.00
C ILE A 17 5.69 10.34 -20.34
N ARG A 18 5.39 9.55 -19.33
CA ARG A 18 4.23 9.74 -18.45
C ARG A 18 4.68 9.92 -17.01
N LEU A 19 4.30 11.03 -16.42
CA LEU A 19 4.50 11.25 -15.00
C LEU A 19 3.39 10.56 -14.20
N PHE A 20 3.81 9.64 -13.34
CA PHE A 20 2.92 9.00 -12.37
C PHE A 20 3.04 9.70 -11.02
N GLU A 21 1.95 10.26 -10.58
CA GLU A 21 1.83 10.89 -9.26
C GLU A 21 0.78 10.12 -8.45
N LYS A 22 1.18 9.61 -7.29
CA LYS A 22 0.25 9.01 -6.35
C LYS A 22 -0.76 10.05 -5.87
N ASN A 23 -1.98 9.62 -5.62
CA ASN A 23 -2.95 10.48 -4.94
C ASN A 23 -2.52 10.64 -3.49
N VAL A 24 -2.39 11.89 -3.04
CA VAL A 24 -2.25 12.16 -1.62
C VAL A 24 -3.61 11.92 -0.96
N ILE A 25 -3.68 10.92 -0.08
CA ILE A 25 -4.90 10.61 0.66
C ILE A 25 -4.92 11.46 1.93
N THR A 26 -5.83 12.43 1.98
CA THR A 26 -6.06 13.20 3.21
C THR A 26 -6.98 12.38 4.11
N ILE A 27 -6.47 11.98 5.26
CA ILE A 27 -7.20 11.17 6.23
C ILE A 27 -8.01 12.07 7.14
N PRO A 28 -9.36 12.00 7.10
CA PRO A 28 -10.19 12.84 7.95
C PRO A 28 -10.14 12.36 9.40
N LYS A 29 -10.02 13.30 10.32
CA LYS A 29 -10.10 13.03 11.77
C LYS A 29 -11.40 13.55 12.33
N TYR A 30 -12.33 12.64 12.60
CA TYR A 30 -13.59 12.95 13.28
C TYR A 30 -13.95 11.80 14.22
N LYS A 31 -14.78 12.07 15.21
CA LYS A 31 -15.28 11.05 16.13
C LYS A 31 -16.47 10.32 15.51
N ALA A 32 -16.41 9.00 15.52
CA ALA A 32 -17.47 8.13 15.04
C ALA A 32 -18.72 8.28 15.93
N THR A 33 -19.87 8.37 15.28
CA THR A 33 -21.18 8.32 15.98
C THR A 33 -21.72 6.90 16.08
N ASP A 34 -21.21 5.99 15.22
CA ASP A 34 -21.58 4.58 15.16
C ASP A 34 -20.30 3.76 14.96
N THR A 35 -19.78 3.25 16.06
CA THR A 35 -18.51 2.50 16.07
C THR A 35 -18.61 1.15 15.36
N GLU A 36 -19.74 0.47 15.44
CA GLU A 36 -19.92 -0.82 14.76
C GLU A 36 -19.92 -0.65 13.23
N LYS A 37 -20.51 0.44 12.74
CA LYS A 37 -20.44 0.78 11.31
C LYS A 37 -19.02 1.12 10.85
N GLU A 38 -18.23 1.79 11.67
CA GLU A 38 -16.82 2.05 11.35
C GLU A 38 -16.00 0.76 11.36
N ILE A 39 -16.26 -0.16 12.28
CA ILE A 39 -15.65 -1.49 12.30
C ILE A 39 -16.02 -2.28 11.03
N GLU A 40 -17.28 -2.25 10.61
CA GLU A 40 -17.69 -2.88 9.35
C GLU A 40 -16.94 -2.28 8.15
N ARG A 41 -16.82 -0.96 8.07
CA ARG A 41 -16.05 -0.28 7.01
C ARG A 41 -14.59 -0.72 6.99
N PHE A 42 -13.96 -0.84 8.16
CA PHE A 42 -12.61 -1.37 8.30
C PHE A 42 -12.51 -2.81 7.78
N GLN A 43 -13.40 -3.71 8.23
CA GLN A 43 -13.37 -5.12 7.84
C GLN A 43 -13.59 -5.30 6.33
N VAL A 44 -14.53 -4.57 5.75
CA VAL A 44 -14.79 -4.59 4.30
C VAL A 44 -13.57 -4.11 3.52
N ALA A 45 -12.93 -3.02 3.95
CA ALA A 45 -11.73 -2.51 3.30
C ALA A 45 -10.57 -3.51 3.41
N ARG A 46 -10.36 -4.10 4.59
CA ARG A 46 -9.35 -5.11 4.84
C ARG A 46 -9.51 -6.31 3.92
N SER A 47 -10.73 -6.86 3.81
CA SER A 47 -11.01 -7.98 2.90
C SER A 47 -10.65 -7.63 1.45
N LYS A 48 -11.03 -6.45 0.96
CA LYS A 48 -10.73 -6.02 -0.41
C LYS A 48 -9.23 -5.87 -0.67
N VAL A 49 -8.47 -5.31 0.29
CA VAL A 49 -7.01 -5.21 0.14
C VAL A 49 -6.37 -6.59 0.12
N ILE A 50 -6.82 -7.51 0.97
CA ILE A 50 -6.35 -8.91 0.96
C ILE A 50 -6.66 -9.60 -0.38
N ASP A 51 -7.86 -9.39 -0.94
CA ASP A 51 -8.24 -9.94 -2.24
C ASP A 51 -7.34 -9.39 -3.37
N ASP A 52 -7.06 -8.08 -3.36
CA ASP A 52 -6.13 -7.45 -4.32
C ASP A 52 -4.71 -8.03 -4.18
N LEU A 53 -4.20 -8.17 -2.95
CA LEU A 53 -2.89 -8.75 -2.69
C LEU A 53 -2.81 -10.20 -3.19
N ASN A 54 -3.83 -11.02 -2.93
CA ASN A 54 -3.89 -12.40 -3.42
C ASN A 54 -3.83 -12.46 -4.95
N ALA A 55 -4.61 -11.63 -5.64
CA ALA A 55 -4.61 -11.56 -7.10
C ALA A 55 -3.25 -11.13 -7.67
N LEU A 56 -2.57 -10.17 -7.02
CA LEU A 56 -1.24 -9.73 -7.41
C LEU A 56 -0.18 -10.81 -7.15
N THR A 57 -0.23 -11.48 -5.99
CA THR A 57 0.67 -12.59 -5.64
C THR A 57 0.57 -13.71 -6.67
N GLU A 58 -0.65 -14.12 -7.04
CA GLU A 58 -0.85 -15.13 -8.09
C GLU A 58 -0.25 -14.70 -9.44
N LYS A 59 -0.37 -13.41 -9.78
CA LYS A 59 0.22 -12.87 -11.00
C LYS A 59 1.74 -12.93 -10.95
N MET A 60 2.36 -12.54 -9.82
CA MET A 60 3.83 -12.57 -9.63
C MET A 60 4.37 -13.99 -9.72
N ILE A 61 3.71 -14.96 -9.10
CA ILE A 61 4.10 -16.38 -9.18
C ILE A 61 4.05 -16.88 -10.64
N LYS A 62 3.02 -16.51 -11.41
CA LYS A 62 2.89 -16.92 -12.82
C LYS A 62 4.01 -16.39 -13.73
N ILE A 63 4.60 -15.25 -13.39
CA ILE A 63 5.72 -14.66 -14.14
C ILE A 63 7.08 -14.93 -13.48
N GLU A 64 7.13 -15.86 -12.52
CA GLU A 64 8.33 -16.26 -11.78
C GLU A 64 9.03 -15.13 -10.99
N ALA A 65 8.29 -14.06 -10.66
CA ALA A 65 8.76 -12.94 -9.84
C ALA A 65 8.60 -13.25 -8.34
N ASN A 66 9.31 -14.25 -7.84
CA ASN A 66 9.15 -14.79 -6.49
C ASN A 66 9.44 -13.77 -5.39
N ASP A 67 10.48 -12.94 -5.54
CA ASP A 67 10.82 -11.90 -4.57
C ASP A 67 9.65 -10.90 -4.40
N ALA A 68 8.99 -10.52 -5.50
CA ALA A 68 7.81 -9.65 -5.45
C ALA A 68 6.62 -10.35 -4.79
N ALA A 69 6.44 -11.66 -5.02
CA ALA A 69 5.39 -12.43 -4.38
C ALA A 69 5.59 -12.50 -2.86
N GLU A 70 6.83 -12.71 -2.38
CA GLU A 70 7.16 -12.72 -0.94
C GLU A 70 6.85 -11.38 -0.26
N ILE A 71 7.12 -10.25 -0.93
CA ILE A 71 6.77 -8.92 -0.39
C ILE A 71 5.25 -8.77 -0.24
N LEU A 72 4.48 -9.19 -1.25
CA LEU A 72 3.01 -9.12 -1.19
C LEU A 72 2.43 -10.05 -0.11
N GLU A 73 3.05 -11.21 0.12
CA GLU A 73 2.67 -12.09 1.22
C GLU A 73 2.93 -11.46 2.60
N ALA A 74 4.05 -10.78 2.77
CA ALA A 74 4.33 -10.07 4.01
C ALA A 74 3.34 -8.92 4.26
N HIS A 75 2.88 -8.21 3.22
CA HIS A 75 1.78 -7.24 3.35
C HIS A 75 0.51 -7.90 3.87
N ARG A 76 0.18 -9.09 3.35
CA ARG A 76 -0.98 -9.87 3.80
C ARG A 76 -0.86 -10.32 5.24
N GLU A 77 0.35 -10.70 5.69
CA GLU A 77 0.61 -11.09 7.08
C GLU A 77 0.35 -9.93 8.04
N ILE A 78 0.80 -8.72 7.73
CA ILE A 78 0.50 -7.51 8.53
C ILE A 78 -1.02 -7.32 8.66
N LEU A 79 -1.76 -7.41 7.56
CA LEU A 79 -3.22 -7.24 7.59
C LEU A 79 -3.96 -8.36 8.35
N ASN A 80 -3.36 -9.54 8.47
CA ASN A 80 -3.91 -10.69 9.18
C ASN A 80 -3.41 -10.81 10.62
N ASP A 81 -2.51 -9.96 11.04
CA ASP A 81 -2.04 -9.93 12.43
C ASP A 81 -3.15 -9.43 13.35
N GLU A 82 -3.78 -10.39 14.04
CA GLU A 82 -4.88 -10.09 14.96
C GLU A 82 -4.43 -9.21 16.12
N ALA A 83 -3.26 -9.49 16.69
CA ALA A 83 -2.75 -8.80 17.86
C ALA A 83 -2.06 -7.46 17.52
N GLY A 84 -1.32 -7.42 16.41
CA GLY A 84 -0.53 -6.24 16.03
C GLY A 84 -1.29 -5.22 15.18
N PHE A 85 -2.37 -5.63 14.51
CA PHE A 85 -3.10 -4.75 13.60
C PHE A 85 -4.61 -4.74 13.86
N VAL A 86 -5.28 -5.91 13.79
CA VAL A 86 -6.76 -5.94 13.76
C VAL A 86 -7.36 -5.48 15.07
N ALA A 87 -6.94 -6.07 16.19
CA ALA A 87 -7.44 -5.70 17.52
C ALA A 87 -7.11 -4.24 17.87
N PRO A 88 -5.89 -3.71 17.69
CA PRO A 88 -5.60 -2.30 17.91
C PRO A 88 -6.48 -1.34 17.12
N VAL A 89 -6.77 -1.60 15.85
CA VAL A 89 -7.67 -0.77 15.05
C VAL A 89 -9.09 -0.79 15.64
N ILE A 90 -9.62 -1.97 15.96
CA ILE A 90 -10.96 -2.11 16.55
C ILE A 90 -11.04 -1.43 17.91
N ASP A 91 -10.01 -1.57 18.74
CA ASP A 91 -9.95 -0.95 20.06
C ASP A 91 -9.97 0.59 19.98
N ARG A 92 -9.24 1.17 19.03
CA ARG A 92 -9.30 2.61 18.78
C ARG A 92 -10.68 3.08 18.34
N ILE A 93 -11.34 2.32 17.46
CA ILE A 93 -12.68 2.66 17.01
C ILE A 93 -13.66 2.62 18.20
N ARG A 94 -13.58 1.57 19.03
CA ARG A 94 -14.52 1.37 20.16
C ARG A 94 -14.26 2.30 21.35
N ASN A 95 -13.00 2.41 21.78
CA ASN A 95 -12.65 3.10 23.00
C ASN A 95 -12.43 4.59 22.79
N ASP A 96 -11.81 4.97 21.66
CA ASP A 96 -11.51 6.36 21.34
C ASP A 96 -12.58 7.02 20.45
N ASN A 97 -13.56 6.25 19.95
CA ASN A 97 -14.53 6.68 18.94
C ASN A 97 -13.85 7.23 17.66
N ASP A 98 -12.70 6.75 17.31
CA ASP A 98 -12.03 7.16 16.07
C ASP A 98 -12.77 6.58 14.84
N ASN A 99 -12.83 7.33 13.75
CA ASN A 99 -13.32 6.78 12.49
C ASN A 99 -12.34 5.76 11.91
N ALA A 100 -12.82 4.83 11.09
CA ALA A 100 -12.03 3.71 10.56
C ALA A 100 -10.75 4.17 9.83
N ALA A 101 -10.85 5.24 9.02
CA ALA A 101 -9.70 5.73 8.26
C ALA A 101 -8.58 6.25 9.16
N PHE A 102 -8.95 6.98 10.21
CA PHE A 102 -7.98 7.52 11.17
C PHE A 102 -7.39 6.41 12.06
N ALA A 103 -8.22 5.46 12.52
CA ALA A 103 -7.75 4.33 13.33
C ALA A 103 -6.74 3.46 12.57
N VAL A 104 -7.04 3.11 11.32
CA VAL A 104 -6.13 2.36 10.44
C VAL A 104 -4.82 3.12 10.23
N ALA A 105 -4.90 4.41 9.90
CA ALA A 105 -3.70 5.21 9.67
C ALA A 105 -2.82 5.27 10.91
N PHE A 106 -3.41 5.49 12.07
CA PHE A 106 -2.68 5.57 13.33
C PHE A 106 -1.92 4.28 13.63
N VAL A 107 -2.59 3.13 13.54
CA VAL A 107 -1.96 1.84 13.85
C VAL A 107 -0.86 1.48 12.84
N LEU A 108 -1.08 1.73 11.54
CA LEU A 108 -0.05 1.47 10.52
C LEU A 108 1.14 2.45 10.62
N ASP A 109 0.91 3.69 11.05
CA ASP A 109 2.00 4.63 11.34
C ASP A 109 2.83 4.17 12.57
N GLU A 110 2.19 3.61 13.62
CA GLU A 110 2.90 3.01 14.76
C GLU A 110 3.73 1.78 14.34
N ILE A 111 3.18 0.91 13.48
CA ILE A 111 3.90 -0.23 12.92
C ILE A 111 5.10 0.24 12.09
N ALA A 112 4.92 1.24 11.22
CA ALA A 112 6.00 1.80 10.41
C ALA A 112 7.11 2.39 11.29
N GLU A 113 6.75 3.12 12.35
CA GLU A 113 7.72 3.72 13.27
C GLU A 113 8.46 2.65 14.08
N MET A 114 7.77 1.60 14.50
CA MET A 114 8.38 0.43 15.14
C MET A 114 9.44 -0.18 14.22
N PHE A 115 9.12 -0.43 12.95
CA PHE A 115 10.08 -0.97 11.98
C PHE A 115 11.28 -0.03 11.75
N ARG A 116 11.07 1.28 11.66
CA ARG A 116 12.16 2.26 11.52
C ARG A 116 13.09 2.31 12.73
N SER A 117 12.57 2.03 13.92
CA SER A 117 13.34 2.05 15.17
C SER A 117 14.24 0.83 15.34
N MET A 118 14.04 -0.23 14.55
CA MET A 118 14.85 -1.43 14.61
C MET A 118 16.24 -1.20 14.00
N ASP A 119 17.28 -1.72 14.62
CA ASP A 119 18.65 -1.64 14.10
C ASP A 119 18.92 -2.76 13.06
N ASN A 120 18.08 -2.79 12.02
CA ASN A 120 18.14 -3.77 10.94
C ASN A 120 17.59 -3.12 9.65
N GLU A 121 18.44 -2.98 8.63
CA GLU A 121 18.05 -2.34 7.35
C GLU A 121 16.87 -3.04 6.68
N TYR A 122 16.81 -4.37 6.71
CA TYR A 122 15.68 -5.12 6.18
C TYR A 122 14.35 -4.76 6.88
N MET A 123 14.39 -4.58 8.20
CA MET A 123 13.18 -4.18 8.94
C MET A 123 12.82 -2.72 8.69
N LYS A 124 13.80 -1.83 8.47
CA LYS A 124 13.52 -0.44 8.08
C LYS A 124 12.83 -0.33 6.72
N GLU A 125 13.18 -1.20 5.77
CA GLU A 125 12.49 -1.28 4.47
C GLU A 125 11.02 -1.67 4.64
N ARG A 126 10.68 -2.48 5.63
CA ARG A 126 9.30 -2.86 5.97
C ARG A 126 8.41 -1.69 6.43
N ALA A 127 9.00 -0.58 6.85
CA ALA A 127 8.23 0.62 7.16
C ALA A 127 7.49 1.17 5.92
N ALA A 128 8.10 1.07 4.74
CA ALA A 128 7.45 1.46 3.49
C ALA A 128 6.26 0.56 3.14
N ASP A 129 6.33 -0.73 3.49
CA ASP A 129 5.24 -1.68 3.31
C ASP A 129 4.00 -1.28 4.15
N ALA A 130 4.21 -0.89 5.41
CA ALA A 130 3.13 -0.41 6.27
C ALA A 130 2.51 0.90 5.74
N GLU A 131 3.30 1.79 5.16
CA GLU A 131 2.81 3.02 4.52
C GLU A 131 1.97 2.72 3.26
N ASP A 132 2.39 1.77 2.43
CA ASP A 132 1.61 1.36 1.25
C ASP A 132 0.29 0.70 1.64
N LEU A 133 0.29 -0.12 2.71
CA LEU A 133 -0.93 -0.68 3.28
C LEU A 133 -1.86 0.39 3.82
N LYS A 134 -1.34 1.44 4.48
CA LYS A 134 -2.13 2.58 4.96
C LYS A 134 -2.88 3.26 3.80
N ASP A 135 -2.18 3.52 2.70
CA ASP A 135 -2.77 4.13 1.51
C ASP A 135 -3.80 3.20 0.87
N SER A 136 -3.51 1.90 0.79
CA SER A 136 -4.41 0.89 0.24
C SER A 136 -5.70 0.78 1.04
N MET A 137 -5.60 0.60 2.35
CA MET A 137 -6.73 0.51 3.26
C MET A 137 -7.60 1.77 3.22
N ASN A 138 -6.97 2.94 3.33
CA ASN A 138 -7.69 4.20 3.35
C ASN A 138 -8.34 4.55 2.01
N SER A 139 -7.78 4.11 0.89
CA SER A 139 -8.43 4.27 -0.41
C SER A 139 -9.78 3.55 -0.45
N TYR A 140 -9.87 2.34 0.10
CA TYR A 140 -11.13 1.60 0.17
C TYR A 140 -12.10 2.19 1.20
N ILE A 141 -11.63 2.55 2.40
CA ILE A 141 -12.46 3.14 3.45
C ILE A 141 -13.09 4.46 2.98
N LEU A 142 -12.32 5.29 2.27
CA LEU A 142 -12.74 6.61 1.82
C LEU A 142 -13.38 6.59 0.42
N GLY A 143 -13.41 5.45 -0.27
CA GLY A 143 -13.94 5.34 -1.63
C GLY A 143 -13.12 6.09 -2.68
N ILE A 144 -11.82 6.31 -2.43
CA ILE A 144 -10.91 7.00 -3.34
C ILE A 144 -10.34 5.99 -4.33
N LYS A 145 -10.52 6.25 -5.63
CA LYS A 145 -9.88 5.42 -6.66
C LYS A 145 -8.39 5.71 -6.69
N ARG A 146 -7.57 4.71 -6.35
CA ARG A 146 -6.12 4.81 -6.57
C ARG A 146 -5.81 4.92 -8.07
N LYS A 147 -4.89 5.79 -8.41
CA LYS A 147 -4.30 5.77 -9.76
C LYS A 147 -3.52 4.47 -9.89
N SER A 148 -3.78 3.72 -10.93
CA SER A 148 -3.08 2.46 -11.20
C SER A 148 -2.31 2.59 -12.51
N LEU A 149 -1.09 2.08 -12.54
CA LEU A 149 -0.27 1.96 -13.75
C LEU A 149 -0.81 0.88 -14.70
N LEU A 150 -1.67 -0.03 -14.20
CA LEU A 150 -2.35 -1.07 -14.99
C LEU A 150 -3.13 -0.54 -16.21
N LYS A 151 -3.59 0.71 -16.16
CA LYS A 151 -4.38 1.33 -17.24
C LYS A 151 -3.55 2.13 -18.23
N THR A 152 -2.24 2.11 -18.12
CA THR A 152 -1.35 2.77 -19.07
C THR A 152 -1.16 1.85 -20.29
N ILE A 153 -2.16 1.82 -21.16
CA ILE A 153 -2.31 0.87 -22.29
C ILE A 153 -1.30 1.16 -23.43
N GLU A 154 -0.65 2.32 -23.42
CA GLU A 154 0.30 2.68 -24.48
C GLU A 154 1.74 2.47 -24.00
N LYS A 155 2.61 1.94 -24.86
CA LYS A 155 4.04 1.85 -24.62
C LYS A 155 4.59 3.22 -24.28
N SER A 156 4.93 3.43 -23.01
CA SER A 156 5.40 4.72 -22.49
C SER A 156 6.48 4.53 -21.43
N ILE A 157 7.32 5.53 -21.29
CA ILE A 157 8.31 5.59 -20.22
C ILE A 157 7.62 6.23 -19.02
N VAL A 158 7.45 5.46 -17.95
CA VAL A 158 6.88 5.96 -16.71
C VAL A 158 7.97 6.64 -15.89
N THR A 159 7.69 7.84 -15.42
CA THR A 159 8.51 8.55 -14.43
C THR A 159 7.68 8.76 -13.18
N ALA A 160 8.24 8.52 -12.02
CA ALA A 160 7.60 8.72 -10.73
C ALA A 160 8.60 9.28 -9.74
N PHE A 161 8.12 9.89 -8.68
CA PHE A 161 8.97 10.24 -7.54
C PHE A 161 9.39 8.97 -6.80
N ASP A 162 8.42 8.07 -6.60
CA ASP A 162 8.61 6.75 -5.99
C ASP A 162 7.51 5.78 -6.47
N LEU A 163 7.85 4.48 -6.54
CA LEU A 163 6.93 3.40 -6.90
C LEU A 163 7.03 2.28 -5.87
N THR A 164 5.89 1.85 -5.37
CA THR A 164 5.84 0.67 -4.49
C THR A 164 5.80 -0.63 -5.31
N PRO A 165 6.10 -1.77 -4.68
CA PRO A 165 5.90 -3.08 -5.31
C PRO A 165 4.48 -3.28 -5.85
N SER A 166 3.45 -2.79 -5.14
CA SER A 166 2.06 -2.85 -5.59
C SER A 166 1.81 -2.03 -6.86
N ASP A 167 2.49 -0.89 -7.03
CA ASP A 167 2.38 -0.08 -8.25
C ASP A 167 3.00 -0.79 -9.46
N THR A 168 4.16 -1.41 -9.26
CA THR A 168 4.93 -2.08 -10.34
C THR A 168 4.41 -3.47 -10.68
N ALA A 169 3.92 -4.23 -9.70
CA ALA A 169 3.34 -5.56 -9.91
C ALA A 169 2.15 -5.56 -10.88
N GLY A 170 1.48 -4.42 -10.98
CA GLY A 170 0.39 -4.20 -11.91
C GLY A 170 0.81 -3.93 -13.36
N MET A 171 2.05 -3.53 -13.63
CA MET A 171 2.49 -3.16 -14.97
C MET A 171 2.46 -4.34 -15.94
N ASP A 172 2.08 -4.05 -17.20
CA ASP A 172 2.30 -4.95 -18.32
C ASP A 172 3.69 -4.62 -18.89
N LEU A 173 4.59 -5.60 -18.87
CA LEU A 173 5.97 -5.46 -19.34
C LEU A 173 6.16 -5.95 -20.78
N SER A 174 5.09 -6.28 -21.52
CA SER A 174 5.12 -6.77 -22.90
C SER A 174 5.21 -5.66 -23.95
#